data_9cba1b400423660fcdba84ae7f3cccf2
#
_entry.id   9cba1b400423660fcdba84ae7f3cccf2
#
_cell.length_a   1.000
_cell.length_b   1.000
_cell.length_c   1.000
_cell.angle_alpha   90.00
_cell.angle_beta   90.00
_cell.angle_gamma   90.00
#
_symmetry.space_group_name_H-M   'P 1'
#
loop_
_entity.id
_entity.type
_entity.pdbx_description
1 polymer ?
#
loop_
_entity_poly.entity_id
_entity_poly.type
_entity_poly.pdbx_seq_one_letter_code
_entity_poly.pdbx_strand_id
1 'polypeptide(L)'
;MKRIRFFLAIFWCLLTPLAAYDQPSKLAVIPFDSPDPTAIMAPDGKGLYVFTTGRGIQILYSTNFLDWERTDSIFPRNRFPRGMPNWAQEAIPDARALWAPDVVFHNNRYYVYYSVSTVGSKRSAIGLATNKTLDKTSSEYEWKDEGMVLESHPNHTDYNAIDPAFFVDEDGKAYLFWGSYWTGLKAVEVDAKTGKPSRYAPGELKIPADYVAVASRPDSSIEAPYVIRRGKYYYLFVSWGTTLNSVESTYRIAVGRSEKPLGPYIGKDGKRMDQGGGTVLFASTNEWKGTGHNGFFRTTQEGKNKGDWLIFHAYDAEDGRRGRLTQIRPLYWDESDWLLLGDILAVPFGEFDFSTKK
;
A
#
# COMPACT_ATOMS: atom_id res chain seq x y z
N MET A 1 70.15 9.08 -61.87
CA MET A 1 68.79 9.61 -61.55
C MET A 1 67.95 8.49 -60.89
N LYS A 2 67.81 8.48 -59.57
CA LYS A 2 67.05 7.49 -58.81
C LYS A 2 65.67 8.04 -58.60
N ARG A 3 64.63 7.34 -59.08
CA ARG A 3 63.21 7.66 -58.82
C ARG A 3 62.77 7.10 -57.48
N ILE A 4 62.40 7.98 -56.55
CA ILE A 4 61.77 7.66 -55.26
C ILE A 4 60.28 7.48 -55.51
N ARG A 5 59.73 6.30 -55.20
CA ARG A 5 58.33 6.03 -55.20
C ARG A 5 57.80 6.26 -53.78
N PHE A 6 56.85 7.22 -53.62
CA PHE A 6 56.07 7.39 -52.40
C PHE A 6 54.96 6.40 -52.41
N PHE A 7 54.85 5.56 -51.34
CA PHE A 7 53.68 4.76 -51.03
C PHE A 7 52.80 5.58 -50.06
N LEU A 8 51.57 5.93 -50.51
CA LEU A 8 50.52 6.47 -49.68
C LEU A 8 49.89 5.29 -48.95
N ALA A 9 50.05 5.18 -47.63
CA ALA A 9 49.30 4.28 -46.78
C ALA A 9 47.98 4.96 -46.39
N ILE A 10 46.87 4.47 -46.93
CA ILE A 10 45.52 4.89 -46.52
C ILE A 10 45.18 4.16 -45.23
N PHE A 11 45.17 4.91 -44.12
CA PHE A 11 44.63 4.41 -42.83
C PHE A 11 43.10 4.41 -42.90
N TRP A 12 42.51 3.24 -43.00
CA TRP A 12 41.06 3.05 -42.76
C TRP A 12 40.84 3.08 -41.24
N CYS A 13 40.32 4.19 -40.71
CA CYS A 13 39.76 4.23 -39.37
C CYS A 13 38.45 3.41 -39.37
N LEU A 14 38.51 2.21 -38.84
CA LEU A 14 37.34 1.45 -38.47
C LEU A 14 36.62 2.20 -37.32
N LEU A 15 35.61 2.97 -37.63
CA LEU A 15 34.65 3.46 -36.65
C LEU A 15 33.86 2.24 -36.11
N THR A 16 34.29 1.69 -34.98
CA THR A 16 33.46 0.80 -34.20
C THR A 16 32.25 1.61 -33.72
N PRO A 17 31.00 1.15 -33.92
CA PRO A 17 29.86 1.82 -33.34
C PRO A 17 30.04 1.82 -31.83
N LEU A 18 29.98 3.00 -31.18
CA LEU A 18 29.79 3.08 -29.73
C LEU A 18 28.56 2.22 -29.42
N ALA A 19 28.77 1.17 -28.62
CA ALA A 19 27.66 0.47 -28.01
C ALA A 19 26.81 1.52 -27.30
N ALA A 20 25.54 1.58 -27.68
CA ALA A 20 24.57 2.39 -26.97
C ALA A 20 24.65 1.95 -25.51
N TYR A 21 25.03 2.87 -24.63
CA TYR A 21 24.95 2.66 -23.18
C TYR A 21 23.47 2.47 -22.89
N ASP A 22 23.08 1.22 -22.67
CA ASP A 22 21.71 0.89 -22.30
C ASP A 22 21.45 1.63 -20.98
N GLN A 23 20.59 2.66 -21.04
CA GLN A 23 20.15 3.34 -19.83
C GLN A 23 19.51 2.26 -18.95
N PRO A 24 19.89 2.15 -17.66
CA PRO A 24 19.28 1.15 -16.80
C PRO A 24 17.75 1.29 -16.89
N SER A 25 17.07 0.20 -17.22
CA SER A 25 15.61 0.18 -17.33
C SER A 25 15.02 0.75 -16.03
N LYS A 26 14.17 1.78 -16.15
CA LYS A 26 13.46 2.32 -14.99
C LYS A 26 12.62 1.19 -14.40
N LEU A 27 12.72 0.99 -13.10
CA LEU A 27 11.88 0.05 -12.37
C LEU A 27 10.59 0.75 -11.93
N ALA A 28 9.50 -0.01 -11.75
CA ALA A 28 8.26 0.48 -11.14
C ALA A 28 8.44 0.70 -9.63
N VAL A 29 9.25 1.71 -9.34
CA VAL A 29 9.59 2.19 -8.00
C VAL A 29 9.31 3.68 -7.96
N ILE A 30 8.56 4.14 -6.98
CA ILE A 30 8.39 5.59 -6.74
C ILE A 30 9.72 6.13 -6.20
N PRO A 31 10.38 7.08 -6.88
CA PRO A 31 11.79 7.40 -6.65
C PRO A 31 12.05 8.33 -5.44
N PHE A 32 11.07 8.50 -4.56
CA PHE A 32 11.15 9.32 -3.35
C PHE A 32 10.38 8.65 -2.21
N ASP A 33 10.60 9.12 -0.98
CA ASP A 33 9.93 8.58 0.22
C ASP A 33 8.41 8.61 0.05
N SER A 34 7.83 7.42 -0.01
CA SER A 34 6.41 7.15 -0.30
C SER A 34 5.92 5.95 0.52
N PRO A 35 5.97 6.05 1.85
CA PRO A 35 5.66 4.93 2.72
C PRO A 35 4.17 4.61 2.80
N ASP A 36 3.88 3.37 3.19
CA ASP A 36 2.55 2.86 3.51
C ASP A 36 1.55 3.06 2.36
N PRO A 37 1.89 2.55 1.15
CA PRO A 37 1.14 2.85 -0.06
C PRO A 37 -0.16 2.06 -0.15
N THR A 38 -1.22 2.71 -0.62
CA THR A 38 -2.42 2.10 -1.18
C THR A 38 -2.65 2.65 -2.59
N ALA A 39 -3.32 1.90 -3.46
CA ALA A 39 -3.46 2.28 -4.85
C ALA A 39 -4.82 1.97 -5.43
N ILE A 40 -5.25 2.79 -6.39
CA ILE A 40 -6.46 2.57 -7.17
C ILE A 40 -6.27 3.00 -8.63
N MET A 41 -6.74 2.16 -9.55
CA MET A 41 -6.74 2.52 -10.97
C MET A 41 -7.66 3.71 -11.23
N ALA A 42 -7.24 4.61 -12.12
CA ALA A 42 -8.12 5.63 -12.64
C ALA A 42 -9.34 4.99 -13.32
N PRO A 43 -10.53 5.64 -13.29
CA PRO A 43 -11.76 5.06 -13.88
C PRO A 43 -11.66 4.70 -15.37
N ASP A 44 -10.80 5.41 -16.11
CA ASP A 44 -10.54 5.13 -17.52
C ASP A 44 -9.52 3.99 -17.72
N GLY A 45 -8.97 3.43 -16.64
CA GLY A 45 -7.97 2.37 -16.62
C GLY A 45 -6.59 2.75 -17.16
N LYS A 46 -6.33 4.03 -17.43
CA LYS A 46 -5.08 4.50 -18.05
C LYS A 46 -4.02 4.96 -17.07
N GLY A 47 -4.34 5.08 -15.80
CA GLY A 47 -3.40 5.53 -14.80
C GLY A 47 -3.66 4.93 -13.42
N LEU A 48 -2.69 5.08 -12.56
CA LEU A 48 -2.73 4.61 -11.18
C LEU A 48 -2.56 5.79 -10.23
N TYR A 49 -3.51 5.95 -9.31
CA TYR A 49 -3.38 6.82 -8.16
C TYR A 49 -2.80 6.03 -6.99
N VAL A 50 -1.81 6.60 -6.32
CA VAL A 50 -1.21 6.04 -5.11
C VAL A 50 -1.34 7.06 -3.99
N PHE A 51 -1.80 6.60 -2.83
CA PHE A 51 -1.92 7.39 -1.61
C PHE A 51 -0.88 6.89 -0.61
N THR A 52 -0.18 7.81 0.06
CA THR A 52 0.91 7.46 0.97
C THR A 52 0.86 8.26 2.26
N THR A 53 1.45 7.72 3.31
CA THR A 53 1.74 8.45 4.55
C THR A 53 2.42 9.78 4.26
N GLY A 54 1.97 10.82 4.93
CA GLY A 54 2.56 12.15 4.79
C GLY A 54 1.69 13.25 5.37
N ARG A 55 2.12 14.49 5.16
CA ARG A 55 1.33 15.65 5.56
C ARG A 55 0.13 15.80 4.64
N GLY A 56 -1.05 15.49 5.18
CA GLY A 56 -2.32 15.60 4.46
C GLY A 56 -2.66 14.36 3.62
N ILE A 57 -1.94 13.25 3.73
CA ILE A 57 -1.99 12.10 2.82
C ILE A 57 -1.66 12.54 1.39
N GLN A 58 -0.50 12.16 0.91
CA GLN A 58 -0.04 12.52 -0.44
C GLN A 58 -0.77 11.71 -1.50
N ILE A 59 -1.08 12.34 -2.62
CA ILE A 59 -1.65 11.69 -3.80
C ILE A 59 -0.64 11.78 -4.93
N LEU A 60 -0.25 10.61 -5.44
CA LEU A 60 0.68 10.42 -6.54
C LEU A 60 -0.09 9.86 -7.74
N TYR A 61 0.39 10.13 -8.93
CA TYR A 61 -0.22 9.63 -10.16
C TYR A 61 0.83 9.21 -11.19
N SER A 62 0.55 8.14 -11.93
CA SER A 62 1.35 7.69 -13.03
C SER A 62 0.47 7.02 -14.10
N THR A 63 0.81 7.22 -15.38
CA THR A 63 0.16 6.52 -16.50
C THR A 63 0.92 5.28 -16.96
N ASN A 64 2.16 5.09 -16.50
CA ASN A 64 3.04 4.00 -16.96
C ASN A 64 3.72 3.23 -15.82
N PHE A 65 3.46 3.56 -14.55
CA PHE A 65 4.05 3.01 -13.32
C PHE A 65 5.55 3.26 -13.15
N LEU A 66 6.18 3.97 -14.08
CA LEU A 66 7.61 4.29 -14.05
C LEU A 66 7.88 5.75 -13.73
N ASP A 67 7.05 6.64 -14.26
CA ASP A 67 7.16 8.08 -14.07
C ASP A 67 6.02 8.56 -13.16
N TRP A 68 6.38 9.23 -12.07
CA TRP A 68 5.46 9.59 -11.00
C TRP A 68 5.43 11.08 -10.75
N GLU A 69 4.24 11.62 -10.57
CA GLU A 69 4.02 13.00 -10.14
C GLU A 69 3.25 13.07 -8.81
N ARG A 70 3.55 14.07 -8.00
CA ARG A 70 2.74 14.44 -6.84
C ARG A 70 1.65 15.37 -7.30
N THR A 71 0.41 14.91 -7.27
CA THR A 71 -0.72 15.69 -7.80
C THR A 71 -1.38 16.56 -6.75
N ASP A 72 -1.59 16.03 -5.54
CA ASP A 72 -2.32 16.72 -4.47
C ASP A 72 -2.06 16.09 -3.08
N SER A 73 -2.85 16.53 -2.11
CA SER A 73 -3.05 15.88 -0.82
C SER A 73 -4.51 16.00 -0.40
N ILE A 74 -5.01 15.03 0.37
CA ILE A 74 -6.41 15.03 0.86
C ILE A 74 -6.69 16.24 1.74
N PHE A 75 -5.73 16.61 2.60
CA PHE A 75 -5.81 17.78 3.48
C PHE A 75 -4.71 18.80 3.15
N PRO A 76 -4.87 19.57 2.07
CA PRO A 76 -3.86 20.53 1.64
C PRO A 76 -3.72 21.68 2.63
N ARG A 77 -2.48 22.21 2.79
CA ARG A 77 -2.13 23.18 3.84
C ARG A 77 -2.84 24.52 3.74
N ASN A 78 -3.27 24.92 2.57
CA ASN A 78 -4.07 26.15 2.37
C ASN A 78 -5.45 26.05 3.02
N ARG A 79 -6.01 24.86 3.20
CA ARG A 79 -7.28 24.60 3.92
C ARG A 79 -7.05 24.00 5.32
N PHE A 80 -5.99 23.24 5.50
CA PHE A 80 -5.65 22.53 6.73
C PHE A 80 -4.20 22.85 7.13
N PRO A 81 -3.95 23.89 7.93
CA PRO A 81 -2.60 24.41 8.19
C PRO A 81 -1.58 23.38 8.69
N ARG A 82 -2.04 22.35 9.41
CA ARG A 82 -1.20 21.21 9.84
C ARG A 82 -1.25 20.01 8.89
N GLY A 83 -2.04 20.07 7.80
CA GLY A 83 -2.27 18.95 6.89
C GLY A 83 -3.12 17.86 7.54
N MET A 84 -4.05 18.22 8.42
CA MET A 84 -5.00 17.31 9.06
C MET A 84 -6.23 18.09 9.56
N PRO A 85 -7.40 17.43 9.72
CA PRO A 85 -8.60 18.07 10.24
C PRO A 85 -8.49 18.44 11.73
N ASN A 86 -9.30 19.36 12.18
CA ASN A 86 -9.25 19.89 13.55
C ASN A 86 -9.45 18.81 14.60
N TRP A 87 -10.43 17.93 14.42
CA TRP A 87 -10.67 16.81 15.37
C TRP A 87 -9.43 15.91 15.56
N ALA A 88 -8.63 15.72 14.52
CA ALA A 88 -7.42 14.91 14.59
C ALA A 88 -6.35 15.58 15.47
N GLN A 89 -6.24 16.89 15.37
CA GLN A 89 -5.34 17.70 16.21
C GLN A 89 -5.80 17.76 17.66
N GLU A 90 -7.13 17.82 17.90
CA GLU A 90 -7.72 17.82 19.23
C GLU A 90 -7.56 16.44 19.89
N ALA A 91 -7.80 15.35 19.16
CA ALA A 91 -7.67 13.99 19.66
C ALA A 91 -6.21 13.61 19.96
N ILE A 92 -5.28 14.02 19.09
CA ILE A 92 -3.85 13.65 19.16
C ILE A 92 -2.99 14.89 18.83
N PRO A 93 -2.80 15.79 19.80
CA PRO A 93 -2.14 17.09 19.58
C PRO A 93 -0.70 16.99 19.07
N ASP A 94 -0.02 15.89 19.38
CA ASP A 94 1.37 15.65 18.98
C ASP A 94 1.53 14.99 17.60
N ALA A 95 0.43 14.63 16.93
CA ALA A 95 0.49 14.12 15.57
C ALA A 95 1.10 15.17 14.60
N ARG A 96 2.00 14.70 13.72
CA ARG A 96 2.71 15.57 12.76
C ARG A 96 2.40 15.25 11.30
N ALA A 97 1.81 14.09 11.06
CA ALA A 97 1.39 13.60 9.74
C ALA A 97 0.20 12.66 9.89
N LEU A 98 -0.47 12.37 8.80
CA LEU A 98 -1.45 11.30 8.69
C LEU A 98 -0.76 10.09 8.08
N TRP A 99 -1.09 8.89 8.60
CA TRP A 99 -0.38 7.67 8.25
C TRP A 99 -1.29 6.65 7.60
N ALA A 100 -0.65 5.74 6.85
CA ALA A 100 -1.21 4.48 6.37
C ALA A 100 -2.63 4.64 5.79
N PRO A 101 -2.76 5.35 4.66
CA PRO A 101 -4.06 5.47 4.01
C PRO A 101 -4.50 4.14 3.39
N ASP A 102 -5.82 3.95 3.29
CA ASP A 102 -6.42 2.94 2.42
C ASP A 102 -7.50 3.55 1.55
N VAL A 103 -7.42 3.37 0.23
CA VAL A 103 -8.35 3.91 -0.76
C VAL A 103 -9.22 2.83 -1.39
N VAL A 104 -10.54 3.05 -1.38
CA VAL A 104 -11.51 2.18 -2.05
C VAL A 104 -12.56 3.03 -2.77
N PHE A 105 -12.96 2.60 -3.97
CA PHE A 105 -14.10 3.19 -4.67
C PHE A 105 -15.37 2.37 -4.33
N HIS A 106 -16.33 3.02 -3.69
CA HIS A 106 -17.56 2.42 -3.24
C HIS A 106 -18.70 3.45 -3.25
N ASN A 107 -19.94 3.04 -3.56
CA ASN A 107 -21.09 3.94 -3.58
C ASN A 107 -20.87 5.24 -4.38
N ASN A 108 -20.25 5.12 -5.57
CA ASN A 108 -19.94 6.22 -6.48
C ASN A 108 -19.06 7.33 -5.87
N ARG A 109 -18.18 6.96 -4.94
CA ARG A 109 -17.15 7.85 -4.39
C ARG A 109 -15.94 7.10 -3.89
N TYR A 110 -14.84 7.81 -3.75
CA TYR A 110 -13.62 7.32 -3.12
C TYR A 110 -13.72 7.51 -1.62
N TYR A 111 -13.44 6.45 -0.88
CA TYR A 111 -13.25 6.43 0.56
C TYR A 111 -11.77 6.33 0.82
N VAL A 112 -11.21 7.22 1.63
CA VAL A 112 -9.83 7.12 2.10
C VAL A 112 -9.83 7.14 3.61
N TYR A 113 -9.51 5.98 4.19
CA TYR A 113 -9.24 5.88 5.62
C TYR A 113 -7.80 6.30 5.88
N TYR A 114 -7.53 6.82 7.06
CA TYR A 114 -6.19 7.24 7.46
C TYR A 114 -6.02 7.19 8.97
N SER A 115 -4.78 7.04 9.42
CA SER A 115 -4.42 6.96 10.84
C SER A 115 -3.92 8.31 11.35
N VAL A 116 -4.29 8.62 12.58
CA VAL A 116 -3.76 9.75 13.37
C VAL A 116 -3.10 9.17 14.60
N SER A 117 -1.79 9.36 14.78
CA SER A 117 -1.04 8.80 15.90
C SER A 117 0.29 9.50 16.12
N THR A 118 1.04 9.01 17.13
CA THR A 118 2.46 9.28 17.35
C THR A 118 3.23 7.97 17.54
N VAL A 119 4.50 7.95 17.16
CA VAL A 119 5.34 6.74 17.25
C VAL A 119 5.39 6.21 18.69
N GLY A 120 5.15 4.91 18.85
CA GLY A 120 5.17 4.23 20.15
C GLY A 120 3.92 4.47 21.02
N SER A 121 2.90 5.16 20.53
CA SER A 121 1.67 5.43 21.24
C SER A 121 0.56 4.44 20.89
N LYS A 122 -0.28 4.12 21.88
CA LYS A 122 -1.59 3.46 21.67
C LYS A 122 -2.75 4.46 21.73
N ARG A 123 -2.47 5.75 21.94
CA ARG A 123 -3.47 6.82 21.74
C ARG A 123 -3.51 7.17 20.26
N SER A 124 -4.43 6.58 19.56
CA SER A 124 -4.54 6.70 18.09
C SER A 124 -5.99 6.76 17.65
N ALA A 125 -6.20 7.20 16.42
CA ALA A 125 -7.54 7.23 15.81
C ALA A 125 -7.45 6.97 14.30
N ILE A 126 -8.52 6.42 13.75
CA ILE A 126 -8.74 6.29 12.31
C ILE A 126 -9.79 7.29 11.90
N GLY A 127 -9.49 8.09 10.88
CA GLY A 127 -10.40 9.01 10.21
C GLY A 127 -10.81 8.52 8.83
N LEU A 128 -11.81 9.16 8.27
CA LEU A 128 -12.31 8.91 6.92
C LEU A 128 -12.44 10.23 6.17
N ALA A 129 -11.98 10.24 4.92
CA ALA A 129 -12.27 11.30 3.95
C ALA A 129 -12.91 10.69 2.70
N THR A 130 -13.79 11.45 2.03
CA THR A 130 -14.43 11.00 0.79
C THR A 130 -14.30 12.03 -0.32
N ASN A 131 -14.29 11.55 -1.58
CA ASN A 131 -14.37 12.40 -2.76
C ASN A 131 -15.18 11.68 -3.85
N LYS A 132 -15.86 12.42 -4.71
CA LYS A 132 -16.60 11.85 -5.83
C LYS A 132 -15.71 11.45 -7.00
N THR A 133 -14.60 12.15 -7.19
CA THR A 133 -13.68 11.97 -8.31
C THR A 133 -12.23 12.19 -7.88
N LEU A 134 -11.28 11.58 -8.60
CA LEU A 134 -9.85 11.88 -8.48
C LEU A 134 -9.35 12.84 -9.57
N ASP A 135 -10.21 13.20 -10.52
CA ASP A 135 -9.91 14.18 -11.55
C ASP A 135 -9.99 15.60 -10.95
N LYS A 136 -8.84 16.23 -10.74
CA LYS A 136 -8.71 17.59 -10.21
C LYS A 136 -9.32 18.68 -11.08
N THR A 137 -9.57 18.40 -12.36
CA THR A 137 -10.20 19.37 -13.29
C THR A 137 -11.72 19.36 -13.18
N SER A 138 -12.30 18.36 -12.54
CA SER A 138 -13.73 18.24 -12.31
C SER A 138 -14.20 19.22 -11.24
N SER A 139 -15.35 19.86 -11.47
CA SER A 139 -16.03 20.69 -10.46
C SER A 139 -16.53 19.89 -9.23
N GLU A 140 -16.56 18.57 -9.33
CA GLU A 140 -16.92 17.67 -8.22
C GLU A 140 -15.71 17.23 -7.38
N TYR A 141 -14.47 17.65 -7.75
CA TYR A 141 -13.27 17.35 -6.97
C TYR A 141 -13.25 18.11 -5.67
N GLU A 142 -13.66 17.45 -4.61
CA GLU A 142 -13.61 17.99 -3.26
C GLU A 142 -13.48 16.88 -2.23
N TRP A 143 -12.37 16.87 -1.49
CA TRP A 143 -12.21 16.01 -0.33
C TRP A 143 -13.04 16.52 0.85
N LYS A 144 -13.92 15.64 1.35
CA LYS A 144 -14.74 15.88 2.54
C LYS A 144 -14.21 15.07 3.70
N ASP A 145 -13.97 15.73 4.82
CA ASP A 145 -13.67 15.08 6.08
C ASP A 145 -14.98 14.49 6.66
N GLU A 146 -15.03 13.18 6.79
CA GLU A 146 -16.15 12.47 7.39
C GLU A 146 -15.94 12.25 8.91
N GLY A 147 -14.80 12.74 9.45
CA GLY A 147 -14.44 12.69 10.85
C GLY A 147 -13.91 11.35 11.33
N MET A 148 -13.79 11.20 12.64
CA MET A 148 -13.29 10.02 13.31
C MET A 148 -14.21 8.80 13.08
N VAL A 149 -13.62 7.66 12.76
CA VAL A 149 -14.27 6.37 12.58
C VAL A 149 -14.19 5.53 13.84
N LEU A 150 -12.98 5.35 14.35
CA LEU A 150 -12.72 4.65 15.62
C LEU A 150 -11.41 5.14 16.24
N GLU A 151 -11.21 4.84 17.52
CA GLU A 151 -10.02 5.24 18.25
C GLU A 151 -9.53 4.15 19.20
N SER A 152 -8.29 4.27 19.62
CA SER A 152 -7.70 3.50 20.71
C SER A 152 -7.24 4.42 21.83
N HIS A 153 -7.30 3.89 23.04
CA HIS A 153 -6.89 4.62 24.25
C HIS A 153 -6.11 3.69 25.17
N PRO A 154 -4.99 4.11 25.76
CA PRO A 154 -4.11 3.27 26.56
C PRO A 154 -4.83 2.44 27.66
N ASN A 155 -5.84 3.00 28.28
CA ASN A 155 -6.55 2.39 29.41
C ASN A 155 -7.88 1.70 29.04
N HIS A 156 -8.32 1.77 27.75
CA HIS A 156 -9.65 1.32 27.34
C HIS A 156 -9.65 0.31 26.21
N THR A 157 -8.53 0.18 25.47
CA THR A 157 -8.43 -0.76 24.35
C THR A 157 -7.22 -1.66 24.47
N ASP A 158 -7.31 -2.85 23.91
CA ASP A 158 -6.20 -3.80 23.79
C ASP A 158 -5.43 -3.68 22.47
N TYR A 159 -5.93 -2.88 21.52
CA TYR A 159 -5.38 -2.66 20.18
C TYR A 159 -4.88 -1.23 19.99
N ASN A 160 -4.17 -1.01 18.89
CA ASN A 160 -3.80 0.32 18.37
C ASN A 160 -4.66 0.66 17.13
N ALA A 161 -5.31 1.82 17.12
CA ALA A 161 -6.20 2.27 16.05
C ALA A 161 -5.43 2.95 14.92
N ILE A 162 -4.59 2.20 14.21
CA ILE A 162 -3.88 2.62 13.00
C ILE A 162 -3.93 1.53 11.94
N ASP A 163 -3.43 1.83 10.76
CA ASP A 163 -3.33 0.95 9.60
C ASP A 163 -4.70 0.39 9.17
N PRO A 164 -5.66 1.27 8.82
CA PRO A 164 -6.96 0.83 8.35
C PRO A 164 -6.89 0.13 7.00
N ALA A 165 -7.73 -0.90 6.80
CA ALA A 165 -8.01 -1.47 5.49
C ALA A 165 -9.52 -1.70 5.37
N PHE A 166 -10.14 -1.11 4.37
CA PHE A 166 -11.58 -1.19 4.14
C PHE A 166 -11.88 -2.17 3.01
N PHE A 167 -12.66 -3.17 3.31
CA PHE A 167 -13.03 -4.21 2.37
C PHE A 167 -14.55 -4.27 2.19
N VAL A 168 -15.02 -4.28 0.94
CA VAL A 168 -16.42 -4.51 0.58
C VAL A 168 -16.52 -5.83 -0.14
N ASP A 169 -17.37 -6.73 0.37
CA ASP A 169 -17.61 -8.04 -0.22
C ASP A 169 -18.63 -7.96 -1.37
N GLU A 170 -18.69 -9.01 -2.17
CA GLU A 170 -19.62 -9.12 -3.31
C GLU A 170 -21.11 -9.11 -2.90
N ASP A 171 -21.42 -9.49 -1.65
CA ASP A 171 -22.79 -9.39 -1.09
C ASP A 171 -23.15 -7.98 -0.59
N GLY A 172 -22.23 -7.03 -0.72
CA GLY A 172 -22.40 -5.64 -0.31
C GLY A 172 -22.12 -5.36 1.15
N LYS A 173 -21.73 -6.35 1.94
CA LYS A 173 -21.24 -6.13 3.31
C LYS A 173 -19.87 -5.51 3.29
N ALA A 174 -19.64 -4.64 4.26
CA ALA A 174 -18.38 -3.92 4.39
C ALA A 174 -17.72 -4.22 5.73
N TYR A 175 -16.39 -4.26 5.71
CA TYR A 175 -15.57 -4.60 6.86
C TYR A 175 -14.41 -3.61 6.96
N LEU A 176 -14.06 -3.23 8.19
CA LEU A 176 -12.86 -2.46 8.47
C LEU A 176 -11.90 -3.31 9.30
N PHE A 177 -10.68 -3.43 8.81
CA PHE A 177 -9.55 -4.08 9.48
C PHE A 177 -8.59 -3.00 9.95
N TRP A 178 -7.93 -3.22 11.09
CA TRP A 178 -6.93 -2.28 11.61
C TRP A 178 -6.03 -2.94 12.62
N GLY A 179 -4.96 -2.27 13.01
CA GLY A 179 -4.13 -2.62 14.13
C GLY A 179 -2.64 -2.63 13.82
N SER A 180 -1.88 -2.39 14.85
CA SER A 180 -0.41 -2.40 14.82
C SER A 180 0.08 -2.74 16.22
N TYR A 181 0.95 -3.73 16.33
CA TYR A 181 1.52 -4.21 17.59
C TYR A 181 0.48 -4.62 18.65
N TRP A 182 0.80 -4.47 19.93
CA TRP A 182 -0.03 -4.84 21.12
C TRP A 182 -0.64 -6.23 20.98
N THR A 183 -1.96 -6.33 20.91
CA THR A 183 -2.66 -7.61 20.79
C THR A 183 -2.98 -8.00 19.35
N GLY A 184 -2.34 -7.33 18.36
CA GLY A 184 -2.46 -7.64 16.96
C GLY A 184 -3.67 -6.96 16.29
N LEU A 185 -4.12 -7.55 15.20
CA LEU A 185 -5.05 -6.97 14.25
C LEU A 185 -6.49 -7.32 14.58
N LYS A 186 -7.37 -6.37 14.35
CA LYS A 186 -8.80 -6.44 14.59
C LYS A 186 -9.58 -6.22 13.31
N ALA A 187 -10.82 -6.67 13.32
CA ALA A 187 -11.78 -6.39 12.26
C ALA A 187 -13.19 -6.24 12.81
N VAL A 188 -14.03 -5.46 12.11
CA VAL A 188 -15.45 -5.29 12.43
C VAL A 188 -16.26 -5.13 11.14
N GLU A 189 -17.50 -5.62 11.13
CA GLU A 189 -18.47 -5.26 10.10
C GLU A 189 -18.88 -3.80 10.30
N VAL A 190 -18.96 -3.04 9.22
CA VAL A 190 -19.34 -1.63 9.23
C VAL A 190 -20.54 -1.36 8.33
N ASP A 191 -21.26 -0.29 8.57
CA ASP A 191 -22.30 0.16 7.68
C ASP A 191 -21.68 0.56 6.33
N ALA A 192 -22.05 -0.14 5.27
CA ALA A 192 -21.48 0.05 3.94
C ALA A 192 -21.76 1.44 3.32
N LYS A 193 -22.77 2.18 3.83
CA LYS A 193 -23.09 3.54 3.35
C LYS A 193 -22.22 4.59 4.00
N THR A 194 -21.97 4.45 5.29
CA THR A 194 -21.20 5.42 6.07
C THR A 194 -19.74 5.05 6.19
N GLY A 195 -19.38 3.77 5.99
CA GLY A 195 -18.04 3.25 6.20
C GLY A 195 -17.63 3.22 7.68
N LYS A 196 -18.57 3.26 8.61
CA LYS A 196 -18.31 3.35 10.06
C LYS A 196 -18.97 2.18 10.81
N PRO A 197 -18.41 1.78 11.96
CA PRO A 197 -19.08 0.82 12.83
C PRO A 197 -20.52 1.26 13.16
N SER A 198 -21.48 0.33 13.05
CA SER A 198 -22.87 0.61 13.35
C SER A 198 -23.11 0.77 14.86
N ARG A 199 -22.25 0.19 15.68
CA ARG A 199 -22.32 0.22 17.15
C ARG A 199 -20.95 0.49 17.77
N TYR A 200 -20.99 1.33 18.80
CA TYR A 200 -19.83 1.59 19.66
C TYR A 200 -20.11 1.11 21.09
N ALA A 201 -19.06 0.79 21.82
CA ALA A 201 -19.14 0.53 23.26
C ALA A 201 -19.77 1.74 23.99
N PRO A 202 -20.46 1.53 25.12
CA PRO A 202 -20.99 2.64 25.90
C PRO A 202 -19.88 3.61 26.35
N GLY A 203 -20.17 4.91 26.32
CA GLY A 203 -19.26 5.98 26.68
C GLY A 203 -19.00 6.97 25.54
N GLU A 204 -18.03 7.87 25.75
CA GLU A 204 -17.72 8.94 24.80
C GLU A 204 -16.73 8.52 23.72
N LEU A 205 -15.98 7.41 23.94
CA LEU A 205 -14.94 6.94 23.03
C LEU A 205 -15.52 6.17 21.86
N LYS A 206 -14.94 6.35 20.68
CA LYS A 206 -15.29 5.65 19.43
C LYS A 206 -14.69 4.24 19.36
N ILE A 207 -15.04 3.38 20.32
CA ILE A 207 -14.58 1.99 20.39
C ILE A 207 -15.68 1.09 19.78
N PRO A 208 -15.41 0.37 18.66
CA PRO A 208 -16.40 -0.55 18.07
C PRO A 208 -16.83 -1.62 19.09
N ALA A 209 -18.12 -1.92 19.16
CA ALA A 209 -18.64 -2.86 20.14
C ALA A 209 -18.38 -4.34 19.80
N ASP A 210 -18.31 -4.67 18.49
CA ASP A 210 -18.36 -6.05 18.00
C ASP A 210 -17.11 -6.44 17.19
N TYR A 211 -15.93 -5.87 17.49
CA TYR A 211 -14.71 -6.24 16.80
C TYR A 211 -14.20 -7.64 17.20
N VAL A 212 -13.51 -8.29 16.28
CA VAL A 212 -12.85 -9.58 16.47
C VAL A 212 -11.36 -9.50 16.21
N ALA A 213 -10.57 -10.36 16.86
CA ALA A 213 -9.15 -10.53 16.54
C ALA A 213 -9.01 -11.39 15.29
N VAL A 214 -8.18 -10.97 14.33
CA VAL A 214 -7.98 -11.67 13.05
C VAL A 214 -6.55 -12.16 12.85
N ALA A 215 -5.56 -11.49 13.44
CA ALA A 215 -4.17 -11.92 13.40
C ALA A 215 -3.39 -11.37 14.61
N SER A 216 -2.41 -12.13 15.07
CA SER A 216 -1.50 -11.74 16.15
C SER A 216 -0.15 -12.42 16.00
N ARG A 217 0.84 -11.96 16.76
CA ARG A 217 2.14 -12.62 16.89
C ARG A 217 2.60 -12.66 18.34
N PRO A 218 3.35 -13.71 18.73
CA PRO A 218 3.86 -13.82 20.11
C PRO A 218 4.76 -12.65 20.54
N ASP A 219 5.52 -12.07 19.57
CA ASP A 219 6.40 -10.92 19.75
C ASP A 219 5.70 -9.59 19.50
N SER A 220 4.39 -9.60 19.26
CA SER A 220 3.53 -8.45 18.91
C SER A 220 3.96 -7.67 17.65
N SER A 221 4.98 -8.09 16.92
CA SER A 221 5.50 -7.40 15.73
C SER A 221 4.65 -7.69 14.47
N ILE A 222 3.42 -7.19 14.45
CA ILE A 222 2.45 -7.35 13.36
C ILE A 222 1.66 -6.06 13.17
N GLU A 223 1.44 -5.66 11.90
CA GLU A 223 0.64 -4.49 11.54
C GLU A 223 0.20 -4.53 10.07
N ALA A 224 -0.40 -3.45 9.57
CA ALA A 224 -0.76 -3.24 8.17
C ALA A 224 -1.64 -4.38 7.60
N PRO A 225 -2.84 -4.61 8.12
CA PRO A 225 -3.77 -5.55 7.50
C PRO A 225 -4.20 -5.06 6.13
N TYR A 226 -4.35 -5.98 5.17
CA TYR A 226 -5.01 -5.71 3.89
C TYR A 226 -5.76 -6.96 3.44
N VAL A 227 -7.00 -6.82 2.96
CA VAL A 227 -7.84 -7.97 2.61
C VAL A 227 -8.28 -7.90 1.16
N ILE A 228 -8.14 -9.02 0.46
CA ILE A 228 -8.70 -9.19 -0.89
C ILE A 228 -9.53 -10.48 -0.93
N ARG A 229 -10.43 -10.57 -1.91
CA ARG A 229 -11.15 -11.80 -2.23
C ARG A 229 -10.77 -12.32 -3.61
N ARG A 230 -10.58 -13.66 -3.70
CA ARG A 230 -10.46 -14.39 -4.95
C ARG A 230 -11.22 -15.72 -4.84
N GLY A 231 -12.19 -15.89 -5.71
CA GLY A 231 -13.07 -17.08 -5.67
C GLY A 231 -13.75 -17.19 -4.30
N LYS A 232 -13.61 -18.35 -3.68
CA LYS A 232 -14.18 -18.62 -2.35
C LYS A 232 -13.32 -18.12 -1.17
N TYR A 233 -12.09 -17.67 -1.43
CA TYR A 233 -11.13 -17.32 -0.38
C TYR A 233 -10.97 -15.81 -0.21
N TYR A 234 -10.87 -15.39 1.06
CA TYR A 234 -10.38 -14.12 1.51
C TYR A 234 -8.92 -14.27 1.93
N TYR A 235 -8.06 -13.35 1.53
CA TYR A 235 -6.64 -13.35 1.84
C TYR A 235 -6.34 -12.14 2.70
N LEU A 236 -5.87 -12.39 3.93
CA LEU A 236 -5.40 -11.33 4.83
C LEU A 236 -3.88 -11.24 4.69
N PHE A 237 -3.41 -10.13 4.15
CA PHE A 237 -2.01 -9.74 4.17
C PHE A 237 -1.74 -8.97 5.46
N VAL A 238 -0.54 -9.13 5.97
CA VAL A 238 -0.03 -8.44 7.15
C VAL A 238 1.45 -8.19 6.99
N SER A 239 1.99 -7.25 7.75
CA SER A 239 3.43 -7.04 7.85
C SER A 239 3.94 -7.49 9.21
N TRP A 240 5.03 -8.26 9.20
CA TRP A 240 5.73 -8.75 10.40
C TRP A 240 7.07 -8.07 10.56
N GLY A 241 7.54 -7.91 11.79
CA GLY A 241 8.80 -7.28 12.11
C GLY A 241 8.68 -5.78 12.28
N THR A 242 9.77 -5.07 12.06
CA THR A 242 9.87 -3.62 12.28
C THR A 242 10.28 -2.90 11.01
N THR A 243 9.65 -1.76 10.74
CA THR A 243 10.11 -0.73 9.80
C THR A 243 10.79 0.41 10.58
N LEU A 244 11.13 1.54 9.96
CA LEU A 244 11.78 2.72 10.55
C LEU A 244 13.25 2.56 10.96
N ASN A 245 13.88 1.43 10.65
CA ASN A 245 15.30 1.17 10.92
C ASN A 245 16.16 1.21 9.63
N SER A 246 15.70 1.91 8.59
CA SER A 246 16.39 1.96 7.30
C SER A 246 16.72 0.53 6.81
N VAL A 247 17.93 0.27 6.36
CA VAL A 247 18.37 -1.04 5.84
C VAL A 247 18.42 -2.16 6.89
N GLU A 248 18.35 -1.82 8.17
CA GLU A 248 18.28 -2.79 9.29
C GLU A 248 16.82 -3.21 9.60
N SER A 249 15.85 -2.71 8.85
CA SER A 249 14.44 -3.06 9.01
C SER A 249 14.21 -4.55 8.71
N THR A 250 13.44 -5.21 9.58
CA THR A 250 13.12 -6.64 9.49
C THR A 250 11.73 -6.90 8.92
N TYR A 251 11.10 -5.86 8.40
CA TYR A 251 9.75 -5.87 7.87
C TYR A 251 9.60 -6.88 6.72
N ARG A 252 8.50 -7.63 6.69
CA ARG A 252 8.18 -8.61 5.67
C ARG A 252 6.68 -8.83 5.55
N ILE A 253 6.21 -9.10 4.34
CA ILE A 253 4.80 -9.38 4.04
C ILE A 253 4.51 -10.84 4.30
N ALA A 254 3.46 -11.11 5.08
CA ALA A 254 2.91 -12.43 5.29
C ALA A 254 1.42 -12.48 4.95
N VAL A 255 0.89 -13.68 4.70
CA VAL A 255 -0.47 -13.88 4.25
C VAL A 255 -1.06 -15.15 4.84
N GLY A 256 -2.37 -15.13 5.10
CA GLY A 256 -3.20 -16.31 5.34
C GLY A 256 -4.52 -16.17 4.60
N ARG A 257 -5.23 -17.28 4.44
CA ARG A 257 -6.53 -17.31 3.76
C ARG A 257 -7.65 -17.90 4.62
N SER A 258 -8.87 -17.49 4.32
CA SER A 258 -10.10 -17.95 4.98
C SER A 258 -11.23 -18.07 3.95
N GLU A 259 -12.25 -18.86 4.24
CA GLU A 259 -13.51 -18.87 3.48
C GLU A 259 -14.54 -17.88 4.05
N LYS A 260 -14.17 -17.11 5.07
CA LYS A 260 -15.01 -16.08 5.70
C LYS A 260 -14.25 -14.75 5.82
N PRO A 261 -14.91 -13.60 5.63
CA PRO A 261 -14.22 -12.30 5.65
C PRO A 261 -13.56 -11.99 7.01
N LEU A 262 -14.11 -12.41 8.11
CA LEU A 262 -13.57 -12.19 9.45
C LEU A 262 -12.72 -13.37 9.97
N GLY A 263 -12.35 -14.31 9.09
CA GLY A 263 -11.48 -15.44 9.45
C GLY A 263 -12.24 -16.67 10.01
N PRO A 264 -11.50 -17.63 10.64
CA PRO A 264 -10.08 -17.59 10.90
C PRO A 264 -9.23 -17.67 9.62
N TYR A 265 -8.19 -16.86 9.54
CA TYR A 265 -7.21 -16.92 8.46
C TYR A 265 -6.11 -17.92 8.79
N ILE A 266 -5.70 -18.73 7.81
CA ILE A 266 -4.81 -19.85 8.00
C ILE A 266 -3.65 -19.77 7.00
N GLY A 267 -2.41 -19.95 7.47
CA GLY A 267 -1.22 -20.04 6.62
C GLY A 267 -1.11 -21.39 5.88
N LYS A 268 -0.16 -21.52 4.95
CA LYS A 268 0.11 -22.79 4.24
C LYS A 268 0.43 -23.95 5.16
N ASP A 269 0.98 -23.66 6.34
CA ASP A 269 1.32 -24.63 7.38
C ASP A 269 0.13 -25.09 8.24
N GLY A 270 -1.07 -24.61 7.94
CA GLY A 270 -2.30 -24.92 8.68
C GLY A 270 -2.48 -24.14 9.98
N LYS A 271 -1.56 -23.25 10.35
CA LYS A 271 -1.68 -22.45 11.58
C LYS A 271 -2.53 -21.20 11.37
N ARG A 272 -3.36 -20.91 12.37
CA ARG A 272 -4.21 -19.72 12.40
C ARG A 272 -3.38 -18.46 12.65
N MET A 273 -3.71 -17.38 11.93
CA MET A 273 -3.01 -16.10 12.07
C MET A 273 -3.31 -15.42 13.41
N ASP A 274 -4.47 -15.61 13.99
CA ASP A 274 -4.81 -15.14 15.34
C ASP A 274 -4.08 -15.90 16.46
N GLN A 275 -3.31 -16.94 16.10
CA GLN A 275 -2.45 -17.75 16.97
C GLN A 275 -0.98 -17.72 16.53
N GLY A 276 -0.55 -16.67 15.83
CA GLY A 276 0.82 -16.47 15.39
C GLY A 276 1.19 -17.19 14.09
N GLY A 277 0.23 -17.79 13.37
CA GLY A 277 0.43 -18.40 12.05
C GLY A 277 0.48 -17.38 10.92
N GLY A 278 0.62 -17.89 9.71
CA GLY A 278 0.71 -17.15 8.44
C GLY A 278 1.90 -17.63 7.62
N THR A 279 1.92 -17.25 6.35
CA THR A 279 2.97 -17.65 5.40
C THR A 279 3.68 -16.40 4.88
N VAL A 280 5.00 -16.33 5.00
CA VAL A 280 5.78 -15.23 4.41
C VAL A 280 5.64 -15.29 2.89
N LEU A 281 5.13 -14.20 2.30
CA LEU A 281 5.02 -14.00 0.86
C LEU A 281 6.28 -13.33 0.30
N PHE A 282 6.77 -12.30 0.99
CA PHE A 282 7.95 -11.56 0.56
C PHE A 282 8.69 -10.98 1.76
N ALA A 283 10.02 -11.02 1.68
CA ALA A 283 10.93 -10.49 2.69
C ALA A 283 12.07 -9.72 2.05
N SER A 284 12.97 -9.17 2.86
CA SER A 284 14.18 -8.46 2.39
C SER A 284 15.00 -9.32 1.42
N THR A 285 15.50 -8.68 0.38
CA THR A 285 16.45 -9.24 -0.60
C THR A 285 17.83 -8.61 -0.42
N ASN A 286 18.76 -8.88 -1.34
CA ASN A 286 20.06 -8.18 -1.36
C ASN A 286 19.88 -6.70 -1.67
N GLU A 287 18.98 -6.36 -2.58
CA GLU A 287 18.75 -4.98 -3.08
C GLU A 287 17.72 -4.21 -2.24
N TRP A 288 16.78 -4.90 -1.60
CA TRP A 288 15.65 -4.28 -0.92
C TRP A 288 15.50 -4.78 0.51
N LYS A 289 15.38 -3.86 1.45
CA LYS A 289 15.26 -4.15 2.88
C LYS A 289 13.94 -3.67 3.45
N GLY A 290 13.44 -4.36 4.46
CA GLY A 290 12.25 -3.96 5.20
C GLY A 290 11.01 -3.83 4.32
N THR A 291 10.71 -4.87 3.53
CA THR A 291 9.58 -4.92 2.59
C THR A 291 8.27 -5.14 3.33
N GLY A 292 7.32 -4.22 3.24
CA GLY A 292 6.06 -4.34 3.95
C GLY A 292 5.05 -3.24 3.69
N HIS A 293 4.00 -3.23 4.47
CA HIS A 293 2.85 -2.34 4.38
C HIS A 293 2.27 -2.35 2.96
N ASN A 294 1.68 -3.46 2.58
CA ASN A 294 1.19 -3.64 1.22
C ASN A 294 -0.26 -3.17 1.05
N GLY A 295 -0.53 -2.61 -0.12
CA GLY A 295 -1.83 -2.50 -0.75
C GLY A 295 -1.94 -3.44 -1.95
N PHE A 296 -3.09 -3.47 -2.57
CA PHE A 296 -3.40 -4.28 -3.74
C PHE A 296 -4.27 -3.48 -4.72
N PHE A 297 -4.06 -3.70 -6.00
CA PHE A 297 -4.98 -3.23 -7.02
C PHE A 297 -5.10 -4.25 -8.15
N ARG A 298 -6.19 -4.17 -8.89
CA ARG A 298 -6.48 -5.05 -10.01
C ARG A 298 -6.68 -4.24 -11.27
N THR A 299 -6.05 -4.69 -12.35
CA THR A 299 -6.30 -4.18 -13.69
C THR A 299 -7.31 -5.06 -14.38
N THR A 300 -8.45 -4.49 -14.77
CA THR A 300 -9.61 -5.22 -15.30
C THR A 300 -9.80 -5.03 -16.80
N GLN A 301 -9.14 -4.03 -17.41
CA GLN A 301 -9.20 -3.83 -18.86
C GLN A 301 -8.72 -5.08 -19.58
N GLU A 302 -9.45 -5.49 -20.61
CA GLU A 302 -9.03 -6.61 -21.45
C GLU A 302 -7.71 -6.31 -22.14
N GLY A 303 -6.81 -7.29 -22.18
CA GLY A 303 -5.49 -7.18 -22.78
C GLY A 303 -4.40 -7.83 -21.95
N LYS A 304 -3.17 -7.63 -22.39
CA LYS A 304 -1.96 -8.22 -21.78
C LYS A 304 -1.77 -7.85 -20.32
N ASN A 305 -2.28 -6.69 -19.90
CA ASN A 305 -2.05 -6.09 -18.58
C ASN A 305 -3.12 -6.47 -17.55
N LYS A 306 -4.12 -7.28 -17.93
CA LYS A 306 -5.15 -7.73 -16.98
C LYS A 306 -4.54 -8.63 -15.93
N GLY A 307 -4.56 -8.20 -14.66
CA GLY A 307 -3.97 -8.97 -13.59
C GLY A 307 -4.04 -8.31 -12.22
N ASP A 308 -3.48 -9.00 -11.29
CA ASP A 308 -3.39 -8.61 -9.88
C ASP A 308 -2.02 -8.02 -9.58
N TRP A 309 -1.98 -6.97 -8.77
CA TRP A 309 -0.77 -6.23 -8.45
C TRP A 309 -0.66 -6.00 -6.95
N LEU A 310 0.55 -6.19 -6.44
CA LEU A 310 0.91 -5.82 -5.08
C LEU A 310 1.73 -4.53 -5.12
N ILE A 311 1.37 -3.59 -4.24
CA ILE A 311 2.12 -2.37 -3.98
C ILE A 311 2.55 -2.37 -2.52
N PHE A 312 3.79 -2.01 -2.23
CA PHE A 312 4.35 -2.00 -0.88
C PHE A 312 5.60 -1.13 -0.83
N HIS A 313 6.09 -0.80 0.35
CA HIS A 313 7.33 -0.06 0.48
C HIS A 313 8.53 -0.94 0.86
N ALA A 314 9.73 -0.46 0.52
CA ALA A 314 11.00 -1.04 0.93
C ALA A 314 12.10 0.04 0.99
N TYR A 315 13.19 -0.23 1.69
CA TYR A 315 14.40 0.58 1.63
C TYR A 315 15.35 0.03 0.57
N ASP A 316 15.97 0.94 -0.19
CA ASP A 316 17.10 0.62 -1.06
C ASP A 316 18.30 0.19 -0.19
N ALA A 317 18.85 -1.00 -0.43
CA ALA A 317 19.94 -1.54 0.37
C ALA A 317 21.24 -0.75 0.22
N GLU A 318 21.44 -0.06 -0.91
CA GLU A 318 22.62 0.76 -1.16
C GLU A 318 22.49 2.17 -0.57
N ASP A 319 21.26 2.73 -0.56
CA ASP A 319 21.00 4.07 -0.01
C ASP A 319 19.67 4.15 0.75
N GLY A 320 19.65 3.60 1.95
CA GLY A 320 18.49 3.68 2.84
C GLY A 320 18.07 5.11 3.26
N ARG A 321 18.88 6.13 2.98
CA ARG A 321 18.54 7.54 3.24
C ARG A 321 17.50 8.09 2.27
N ARG A 322 17.26 7.41 1.14
CA ARG A 322 16.16 7.73 0.22
C ARG A 322 14.77 7.55 0.85
N GLY A 323 14.70 6.92 2.03
CA GLY A 323 13.45 6.60 2.70
C GLY A 323 12.83 5.29 2.23
N ARG A 324 11.54 5.15 2.47
CA ARG A 324 10.75 3.98 2.08
C ARG A 324 10.21 4.18 0.67
N LEU A 325 10.75 3.46 -0.29
CA LEU A 325 10.39 3.58 -1.70
C LEU A 325 9.27 2.59 -2.02
N THR A 326 8.18 3.08 -2.57
CA THR A 326 7.07 2.23 -3.01
C THR A 326 7.44 1.45 -4.25
N GLN A 327 7.18 0.15 -4.26
CA GLN A 327 7.37 -0.78 -5.36
C GLN A 327 6.04 -1.34 -5.86
N ILE A 328 5.96 -1.63 -7.14
CA ILE A 328 4.82 -2.30 -7.77
C ILE A 328 5.30 -3.59 -8.41
N ARG A 329 4.64 -4.70 -8.03
CA ARG A 329 4.97 -6.03 -8.56
C ARG A 329 3.70 -6.78 -8.99
N PRO A 330 3.77 -7.55 -10.09
CA PRO A 330 2.67 -8.42 -10.47
C PRO A 330 2.51 -9.56 -9.44
N LEU A 331 1.26 -9.94 -9.20
CA LEU A 331 0.88 -11.00 -8.29
C LEU A 331 0.25 -12.15 -9.10
N TYR A 332 0.80 -13.34 -8.96
CA TYR A 332 0.34 -14.55 -9.63
C TYR A 332 -0.29 -15.50 -8.63
N TRP A 333 -0.97 -16.53 -9.15
CA TRP A 333 -1.64 -17.53 -8.36
C TRP A 333 -1.20 -18.93 -8.80
N ASP A 334 -0.85 -19.79 -7.85
CA ASP A 334 -0.58 -21.21 -8.12
C ASP A 334 -1.88 -22.02 -8.24
N GLU A 335 -1.77 -23.29 -8.63
CA GLU A 335 -2.90 -24.20 -8.80
C GLU A 335 -3.68 -24.47 -7.51
N SER A 336 -3.11 -24.17 -6.36
CA SER A 336 -3.72 -24.31 -5.03
C SER A 336 -4.36 -23.01 -4.53
N ASP A 337 -4.51 -21.99 -5.40
CA ASP A 337 -4.96 -20.65 -5.06
C ASP A 337 -4.08 -19.95 -4.01
N TRP A 338 -2.76 -20.16 -4.04
CA TRP A 338 -1.81 -19.36 -3.27
C TRP A 338 -1.06 -18.36 -4.14
N LEU A 339 -0.61 -17.31 -3.49
CA LEU A 339 0.05 -16.17 -4.11
C LEU A 339 1.53 -16.45 -4.41
N LEU A 340 1.96 -15.95 -5.56
CA LEU A 340 3.35 -15.88 -5.99
C LEU A 340 3.65 -14.44 -6.42
N LEU A 341 4.67 -13.82 -5.82
CA LEU A 341 5.05 -12.45 -6.17
C LEU A 341 6.05 -12.47 -7.32
N GLY A 342 5.79 -11.68 -8.36
CA GLY A 342 6.71 -11.48 -9.47
C GLY A 342 7.79 -10.43 -9.18
N ASP A 343 8.67 -10.24 -10.16
CA ASP A 343 9.73 -9.22 -10.07
C ASP A 343 9.16 -7.81 -10.23
N ILE A 344 9.95 -6.79 -9.85
CA ILE A 344 9.60 -5.40 -10.07
C ILE A 344 9.41 -5.16 -11.57
N LEU A 345 8.34 -4.46 -11.93
CA LEU A 345 8.07 -4.12 -13.32
C LEU A 345 9.21 -3.24 -13.87
N ALA A 346 9.80 -3.66 -14.99
CA ALA A 346 10.92 -2.99 -15.66
C ALA A 346 10.54 -2.42 -17.04
N VAL A 347 9.27 -2.50 -17.41
CA VAL A 347 8.72 -1.97 -18.66
C VAL A 347 7.50 -1.09 -18.35
N PRO A 348 7.11 -0.15 -19.23
CA PRO A 348 5.88 0.61 -19.05
C PRO A 348 4.68 -0.32 -18.88
N PHE A 349 3.74 0.06 -18.02
CA PHE A 349 2.55 -0.75 -17.73
C PHE A 349 1.83 -1.23 -18.99
N GLY A 350 1.70 -0.37 -20.01
CA GLY A 350 1.07 -0.73 -21.29
C GLY A 350 1.79 -1.79 -22.11
N GLU A 351 3.06 -2.07 -21.81
CA GLU A 351 3.90 -3.05 -22.51
C GLU A 351 4.03 -4.37 -21.72
N PHE A 352 3.64 -4.38 -20.44
CA PHE A 352 3.73 -5.57 -19.60
C PHE A 352 2.70 -6.63 -20.03
N ASP A 353 3.12 -7.88 -20.05
CA ASP A 353 2.28 -9.02 -20.45
C ASP A 353 2.27 -10.10 -19.34
N PHE A 354 1.13 -10.23 -18.66
CA PHE A 354 0.93 -11.27 -17.64
C PHE A 354 1.02 -12.69 -18.19
N SER A 355 0.75 -12.90 -19.50
CA SER A 355 0.75 -14.24 -20.10
C SER A 355 2.15 -14.81 -20.31
N THR A 356 3.19 -13.99 -20.26
CA THR A 356 4.58 -14.41 -20.56
C THR A 356 5.29 -15.10 -19.41
N LYS A 357 4.72 -15.06 -18.20
CA LYS A 357 5.25 -15.81 -17.04
C LYS A 357 4.36 -17.03 -16.75
N LYS A 358 4.87 -18.17 -17.11
CA LYS A 358 4.38 -19.49 -16.68
C LYS A 358 5.17 -19.96 -15.46
#